data_e5228bd68f6ded30b4ded1efce5e660c
#
_entry.id   e5228bd68f6ded30b4ded1efce5e660c
#
_cell.length_a   1.000
_cell.length_b   1.000
_cell.length_c   1.000
_cell.angle_alpha   90.00
_cell.angle_beta   90.00
_cell.angle_gamma   90.00
#
_symmetry.space_group_name_H-M   'P 1'
#
loop_
_entity.id
_entity.type
_entity.pdbx_description
1 polymer ?
#
loop_
_entity_poly.entity_id
_entity_poly.type
_entity_poly.pdbx_seq_one_letter_code
_entity_poly.pdbx_strand_id
1 'polypeptide(L)'
;MAITPESEMSPEVLSWRDPEMPSVKGTEKPKDPSKGYIALLGWSVNAIKAAQNFDRRYIVVAPEWAADFCTANNIPFIPWDFLRLNDKSMEIATRLKEEGVDVAVPLFEETVEWSGAINSVLMDSPRMFGQSILFRDKALMKRRAQLGGIRVGIFEEAHEKEDIVRFMKRVNQTLLKLDGDPDDPIHVKAFDKAGCLGHRMIRTLDEIDQIPDEEYPLLMESHLSGWEFAVEAWIHDGKIQFLNISEYVTLGYSVFVPATRELESWREAITKQIELLIKTFDIKFGLIHPEYFVTADGEMYFGEVAYRPPGFKAFELIEKAYGFSAYQASMLVFDPKSTKEEVAAFFPKEVEGAKGYAGCFGVYPRRRVVSKLEMPKECIDHPYFDYHELVAPTEETVPDRNAFGTHWGLVFFFGDDPIKMRDLLKSQEDLDFYV
;
A
#
# COMPACT_ATOMS: atom_id res chain seq x y z
N MET A 1 21.62 0.76 -22.85
CA MET A 1 20.40 0.99 -22.08
C MET A 1 19.88 -0.38 -21.69
N ALA A 2 20.07 -0.78 -20.45
CA ALA A 2 19.42 -1.98 -19.94
C ALA A 2 17.98 -1.59 -19.64
N ILE A 3 17.05 -2.11 -20.44
CA ILE A 3 15.62 -2.02 -20.15
C ILE A 3 15.43 -2.93 -18.93
N THR A 4 15.09 -2.35 -17.79
CA THR A 4 14.68 -3.13 -16.62
C THR A 4 13.52 -4.02 -17.06
N PRO A 5 13.57 -5.33 -16.84
CA PRO A 5 12.47 -6.20 -17.24
C PRO A 5 11.17 -5.70 -16.59
N GLU A 6 10.08 -5.66 -17.35
CA GLU A 6 8.74 -5.25 -16.86
C GLU A 6 8.30 -6.06 -15.62
N SER A 7 8.91 -7.22 -15.38
CA SER A 7 8.71 -8.08 -14.21
C SER A 7 9.22 -7.51 -12.89
N GLU A 8 10.05 -6.46 -12.90
CA GLU A 8 10.58 -5.82 -11.68
C GLU A 8 9.79 -4.54 -11.27
N MET A 9 8.80 -4.15 -12.07
CA MET A 9 7.98 -2.99 -11.76
C MET A 9 6.77 -3.44 -10.92
N SER A 10 6.43 -2.68 -9.86
CA SER A 10 5.20 -2.96 -9.11
C SER A 10 3.97 -2.84 -10.03
N PRO A 11 2.88 -3.57 -9.77
CA PRO A 11 1.63 -3.45 -10.55
C PRO A 11 1.12 -2.02 -10.66
N GLU A 12 1.38 -1.18 -9.66
CA GLU A 12 1.05 0.24 -9.66
C GLU A 12 1.85 1.03 -10.69
N VAL A 13 3.10 0.64 -10.93
CA VAL A 13 3.97 1.26 -11.94
C VAL A 13 3.48 0.96 -13.36
N LEU A 14 2.88 -0.22 -13.59
CA LEU A 14 2.32 -0.59 -14.90
C LEU A 14 1.01 0.13 -15.22
N SER A 15 0.23 0.53 -14.22
CA SER A 15 -1.01 1.30 -14.42
C SER A 15 -0.78 2.75 -14.90
N TRP A 16 0.47 3.22 -14.93
CA TRP A 16 0.83 4.59 -15.34
C TRP A 16 1.01 4.77 -16.83
N ARG A 17 0.95 3.71 -17.61
CA ARG A 17 1.07 3.75 -19.08
C ARG A 17 -0.24 4.12 -19.78
N ASP A 18 -1.14 4.82 -19.09
CA ASP A 18 -2.34 5.34 -19.76
C ASP A 18 -1.91 6.42 -20.78
N PRO A 19 -2.14 6.20 -22.10
CA PRO A 19 -1.76 7.15 -23.14
C PRO A 19 -2.47 8.50 -23.03
N GLU A 20 -3.55 8.60 -22.27
CA GLU A 20 -4.25 9.85 -21.98
C GLU A 20 -4.08 10.24 -20.50
N MET A 21 -2.87 10.72 -20.14
CA MET A 21 -2.70 11.32 -18.82
C MET A 21 -3.65 12.51 -18.63
N PRO A 22 -4.56 12.46 -17.64
CA PRO A 22 -5.53 13.53 -17.46
C PRO A 22 -4.80 14.85 -17.15
N SER A 23 -5.21 15.92 -17.84
CA SER A 23 -4.67 17.26 -17.59
C SER A 23 -4.75 17.61 -16.11
N VAL A 24 -3.62 17.99 -15.50
CA VAL A 24 -3.52 18.45 -14.10
C VAL A 24 -3.98 19.90 -13.95
N LYS A 25 -4.53 20.50 -15.00
CA LYS A 25 -5.00 21.91 -15.00
C LYS A 25 -6.11 22.09 -13.97
N GLY A 26 -5.73 22.52 -12.78
CA GLY A 26 -6.56 22.99 -11.70
C GLY A 26 -6.12 24.37 -11.24
N THR A 27 -6.91 25.06 -10.45
CA THR A 27 -6.49 26.30 -9.80
C THR A 27 -5.43 25.97 -8.76
N GLU A 28 -4.19 26.25 -9.07
CA GLU A 28 -3.10 26.07 -8.10
C GLU A 28 -3.32 26.98 -6.89
N LYS A 29 -3.33 26.40 -5.70
CA LYS A 29 -3.45 27.14 -4.45
C LYS A 29 -2.15 27.91 -4.18
N PRO A 30 -2.20 29.19 -3.77
CA PRO A 30 -1.02 29.92 -3.36
C PRO A 30 -0.21 29.17 -2.29
N LYS A 31 1.11 29.11 -2.48
CA LYS A 31 2.03 28.43 -1.57
C LYS A 31 2.48 29.35 -0.45
N ASP A 32 2.44 28.85 0.78
CA ASP A 32 2.93 29.56 1.97
C ASP A 32 4.42 29.25 2.18
N PRO A 33 5.34 30.23 2.03
CA PRO A 33 6.76 29.99 2.18
C PRO A 33 7.18 29.68 3.63
N SER A 34 6.34 29.93 4.63
CA SER A 34 6.61 29.59 6.02
C SER A 34 6.39 28.12 6.34
N LYS A 35 5.68 27.40 5.46
CA LYS A 35 5.41 25.97 5.57
C LYS A 35 6.47 25.12 4.89
N GLY A 36 6.45 23.81 5.13
CA GLY A 36 7.43 22.89 4.58
C GLY A 36 7.44 22.85 3.05
N TYR A 37 8.63 22.64 2.51
CA TYR A 37 8.84 22.33 1.09
C TYR A 37 9.01 20.82 0.95
N ILE A 38 8.14 20.18 0.17
CA ILE A 38 7.98 18.74 0.15
C ILE A 38 8.48 18.18 -1.18
N ALA A 39 9.37 17.18 -1.14
CA ALA A 39 9.68 16.36 -2.29
C ALA A 39 8.76 15.13 -2.33
N LEU A 40 8.01 14.96 -3.42
CA LEU A 40 7.21 13.76 -3.70
C LEU A 40 8.09 12.77 -4.44
N LEU A 41 8.38 11.62 -3.84
CA LEU A 41 9.24 10.60 -4.44
C LEU A 41 8.39 9.56 -5.18
N GLY A 42 8.53 9.53 -6.50
CA GLY A 42 7.76 8.71 -7.41
C GLY A 42 6.70 9.50 -8.16
N TRP A 43 5.93 8.81 -9.01
CA TRP A 43 4.96 9.42 -9.89
C TRP A 43 3.53 9.08 -9.47
N SER A 44 2.74 10.07 -9.15
CA SER A 44 1.30 9.92 -8.91
C SER A 44 0.57 11.20 -9.30
N VAL A 45 -0.28 11.12 -10.32
CA VAL A 45 -1.10 12.27 -10.76
C VAL A 45 -2.00 12.77 -9.63
N ASN A 46 -2.55 11.87 -8.81
CA ASN A 46 -3.41 12.26 -7.69
C ASN A 46 -2.63 12.95 -6.57
N ALA A 47 -1.41 12.48 -6.25
CA ALA A 47 -0.54 13.16 -5.30
C ALA A 47 -0.13 14.56 -5.82
N ILE A 48 0.17 14.70 -7.12
CA ILE A 48 0.50 15.97 -7.74
C ILE A 48 -0.68 16.94 -7.69
N LYS A 49 -1.90 16.49 -8.06
CA LYS A 49 -3.12 17.29 -7.94
C LYS A 49 -3.37 17.75 -6.50
N ALA A 50 -3.18 16.84 -5.54
CA ALA A 50 -3.30 17.16 -4.13
C ALA A 50 -2.28 18.21 -3.70
N ALA A 51 -1.01 18.09 -4.11
CA ALA A 51 0.04 19.07 -3.84
C ALA A 51 -0.24 20.43 -4.49
N GLN A 52 -0.74 20.47 -5.73
CA GLN A 52 -1.14 21.72 -6.40
C GLN A 52 -2.24 22.46 -5.60
N ASN A 53 -3.19 21.74 -5.05
CA ASN A 53 -4.31 22.28 -4.26
C ASN A 53 -3.99 22.46 -2.78
N PHE A 54 -2.72 22.25 -2.37
CA PHE A 54 -2.25 22.42 -1.00
C PHE A 54 -1.39 23.68 -0.89
N ASP A 55 -1.26 24.23 0.32
CA ASP A 55 -0.55 25.50 0.56
C ASP A 55 0.95 25.33 0.77
N ARG A 56 1.47 24.11 0.62
CA ARG A 56 2.91 23.81 0.71
C ARG A 56 3.58 23.83 -0.64
N ARG A 57 4.84 24.30 -0.67
CA ARG A 57 5.68 24.12 -1.86
C ARG A 57 5.94 22.63 -2.05
N TYR A 58 6.06 22.21 -3.30
CA TYR A 58 6.37 20.83 -3.64
C TYR A 58 7.29 20.75 -4.85
N ILE A 59 8.02 19.64 -4.95
CA ILE A 59 8.78 19.23 -6.12
C ILE A 59 8.57 17.73 -6.35
N VAL A 60 8.41 17.33 -7.60
CA VAL A 60 8.26 15.91 -7.96
C VAL A 60 9.62 15.36 -8.34
N VAL A 61 10.00 14.24 -7.74
CA VAL A 61 11.21 13.48 -8.06
C VAL A 61 10.74 12.14 -8.63
N ALA A 62 10.87 11.96 -9.94
CA ALA A 62 10.31 10.79 -10.63
C ALA A 62 11.13 10.46 -11.89
N PRO A 63 10.92 9.30 -12.53
CA PRO A 63 11.66 8.90 -13.71
C PRO A 63 11.57 9.90 -14.87
N GLU A 64 12.61 9.93 -15.71
CA GLU A 64 12.78 10.88 -16.83
C GLU A 64 11.58 10.92 -17.79
N TRP A 65 10.88 9.80 -17.99
CA TRP A 65 9.70 9.76 -18.86
C TRP A 65 8.57 10.72 -18.44
N ALA A 66 8.55 11.18 -17.17
CA ALA A 66 7.57 12.16 -16.68
C ALA A 66 7.92 13.61 -17.02
N ALA A 67 9.12 13.88 -17.55
CA ALA A 67 9.64 15.23 -17.78
C ALA A 67 8.77 16.09 -18.71
N ASP A 68 8.32 15.51 -19.82
CA ASP A 68 7.50 16.24 -20.81
C ASP A 68 6.16 16.67 -20.21
N PHE A 69 5.52 15.76 -19.44
CA PHE A 69 4.27 16.06 -18.74
C PHE A 69 4.48 17.15 -17.68
N CYS A 70 5.52 17.04 -16.87
CA CYS A 70 5.84 18.04 -15.84
C CYS A 70 6.09 19.42 -16.46
N THR A 71 6.86 19.48 -17.54
CA THR A 71 7.14 20.72 -18.28
C THR A 71 5.85 21.33 -18.85
N ALA A 72 5.02 20.53 -19.51
CA ALA A 72 3.76 20.98 -20.10
C ALA A 72 2.74 21.51 -19.06
N ASN A 73 2.83 21.05 -17.82
CA ASN A 73 1.93 21.43 -16.73
C ASN A 73 2.58 22.35 -15.68
N ASN A 74 3.80 22.87 -15.92
CA ASN A 74 4.56 23.72 -14.98
C ASN A 74 4.75 23.09 -13.60
N ILE A 75 4.99 21.78 -13.54
CA ILE A 75 5.25 21.05 -12.30
C ILE A 75 6.74 21.11 -12.00
N PRO A 76 7.18 21.57 -10.80
CA PRO A 76 8.56 21.47 -10.37
C PRO A 76 9.01 20.03 -10.36
N PHE A 77 10.11 19.71 -11.08
CA PHE A 77 10.48 18.33 -11.37
C PHE A 77 11.99 18.10 -11.34
N ILE A 78 12.40 16.98 -10.78
CA ILE A 78 13.75 16.44 -10.87
C ILE A 78 13.66 15.03 -11.45
N PRO A 79 14.31 14.74 -12.58
CA PRO A 79 14.39 13.38 -13.10
C PRO A 79 15.26 12.52 -12.19
N TRP A 80 14.72 11.36 -11.78
CA TRP A 80 15.40 10.40 -10.92
C TRP A 80 14.85 9.00 -11.08
N ASP A 81 15.74 8.02 -11.13
CA ASP A 81 15.35 6.62 -11.21
C ASP A 81 15.49 5.95 -9.85
N PHE A 82 14.37 5.50 -9.30
CA PHE A 82 14.28 4.82 -8.00
C PHE A 82 14.48 3.31 -8.13
N LEU A 83 15.54 2.89 -8.80
CA LEU A 83 16.00 1.52 -8.74
C LEU A 83 16.37 1.14 -7.30
N ARG A 84 16.96 -0.04 -7.11
CA ARG A 84 17.47 -0.44 -5.79
C ARG A 84 18.32 0.69 -5.20
N LEU A 85 18.11 1.00 -3.91
CA LEU A 85 18.86 2.06 -3.22
C LEU A 85 20.38 1.85 -3.39
N ASN A 86 21.10 2.91 -3.72
CA ASN A 86 22.52 2.92 -4.00
C ASN A 86 23.18 4.22 -3.51
N ASP A 87 24.46 4.40 -3.79
CA ASP A 87 25.27 5.56 -3.37
C ASP A 87 24.80 6.90 -3.95
N LYS A 88 24.03 6.90 -5.04
CA LYS A 88 23.42 8.13 -5.59
C LYS A 88 22.37 8.75 -4.66
N SER A 89 21.96 8.06 -3.60
CA SER A 89 21.06 8.63 -2.61
C SER A 89 21.60 9.89 -1.96
N MET A 90 22.92 10.01 -1.81
CA MET A 90 23.58 11.22 -1.28
C MET A 90 23.55 12.36 -2.30
N GLU A 91 23.63 12.07 -3.59
CA GLU A 91 23.56 13.07 -4.67
C GLU A 91 22.19 13.75 -4.68
N ILE A 92 21.11 12.95 -4.75
CA ILE A 92 19.74 13.51 -4.76
C ILE A 92 19.41 14.20 -3.42
N ALA A 93 19.84 13.65 -2.28
CA ALA A 93 19.62 14.27 -0.98
C ALA A 93 20.30 15.64 -0.86
N THR A 94 21.55 15.77 -1.34
CA THR A 94 22.28 17.04 -1.38
C THR A 94 21.58 18.04 -2.27
N ARG A 95 21.18 17.64 -3.47
CA ARG A 95 20.45 18.49 -4.42
C ARG A 95 19.14 19.01 -3.81
N LEU A 96 18.34 18.14 -3.19
CA LEU A 96 17.09 18.56 -2.54
C LEU A 96 17.33 19.50 -1.37
N LYS A 97 18.41 19.30 -0.60
CA LYS A 97 18.80 20.19 0.49
C LYS A 97 19.20 21.58 -0.03
N GLU A 98 19.95 21.66 -1.12
CA GLU A 98 20.33 22.92 -1.79
C GLU A 98 19.10 23.67 -2.35
N GLU A 99 18.09 22.95 -2.85
CA GLU A 99 16.79 23.51 -3.25
C GLU A 99 15.94 24.00 -2.07
N GLY A 100 16.35 23.69 -0.85
CA GLY A 100 15.64 24.07 0.39
C GLY A 100 14.44 23.17 0.71
N VAL A 101 14.45 21.94 0.24
CA VAL A 101 13.43 20.93 0.59
C VAL A 101 13.58 20.54 2.07
N ASP A 102 12.47 20.44 2.77
CA ASP A 102 12.41 20.11 4.19
C ASP A 102 12.20 18.62 4.44
N VAL A 103 11.43 17.95 3.56
CA VAL A 103 11.07 16.54 3.71
C VAL A 103 10.80 15.86 2.37
N ALA A 104 11.17 14.59 2.28
CA ALA A 104 10.87 13.71 1.15
C ALA A 104 9.79 12.68 1.55
N VAL A 105 8.67 12.68 0.82
CA VAL A 105 7.52 11.82 1.07
C VAL A 105 7.51 10.66 0.07
N PRO A 106 7.57 9.41 0.51
CA PRO A 106 7.52 8.26 -0.39
C PRO A 106 6.08 8.06 -0.91
N LEU A 107 5.93 7.81 -2.20
CA LEU A 107 4.63 7.52 -2.82
C LEU A 107 4.45 6.04 -3.15
N PHE A 108 5.55 5.28 -3.25
CA PHE A 108 5.57 3.87 -3.64
C PHE A 108 6.55 3.07 -2.80
N GLU A 109 6.43 1.77 -2.89
CA GLU A 109 7.25 0.81 -2.13
C GLU A 109 8.74 1.05 -2.36
N GLU A 110 9.17 1.22 -3.61
CA GLU A 110 10.58 1.40 -4.00
C GLU A 110 11.16 2.71 -3.46
N THR A 111 10.30 3.70 -3.19
CA THR A 111 10.75 5.02 -2.71
C THR A 111 10.87 5.14 -1.20
N VAL A 112 10.48 4.10 -0.43
CA VAL A 112 10.53 4.14 1.04
C VAL A 112 11.95 4.23 1.57
N GLU A 113 12.87 3.38 1.08
CA GLU A 113 14.30 3.45 1.50
C GLU A 113 14.96 4.74 1.01
N TRP A 114 14.65 5.19 -0.20
CA TRP A 114 15.12 6.46 -0.73
C TRP A 114 14.65 7.63 0.13
N SER A 115 13.39 7.62 0.54
CA SER A 115 12.85 8.63 1.48
C SER A 115 13.62 8.62 2.80
N GLY A 116 13.90 7.45 3.36
CA GLY A 116 14.71 7.32 4.59
C GLY A 116 16.11 7.88 4.44
N ALA A 117 16.81 7.54 3.35
CA ALA A 117 18.15 8.02 3.06
C ALA A 117 18.17 9.55 2.84
N ILE A 118 17.25 10.08 2.04
CA ILE A 118 17.13 11.51 1.77
C ILE A 118 16.79 12.27 3.06
N ASN A 119 15.77 11.84 3.80
CA ASN A 119 15.35 12.50 5.05
C ASN A 119 16.43 12.44 6.13
N SER A 120 17.31 11.44 6.14
CA SER A 120 18.44 11.42 7.06
C SER A 120 19.41 12.58 6.83
N VAL A 121 19.53 13.06 5.59
CA VAL A 121 20.34 14.23 5.22
C VAL A 121 19.58 15.55 5.43
N LEU A 122 18.31 15.60 5.02
CA LEU A 122 17.48 16.81 5.14
C LEU A 122 17.27 17.20 6.60
N MET A 123 17.00 16.22 7.46
CA MET A 123 16.67 16.40 8.87
C MET A 123 17.85 16.19 9.83
N ASP A 124 19.06 15.96 9.29
CA ASP A 124 20.26 15.62 10.07
C ASP A 124 20.00 14.49 11.09
N SER A 125 19.35 13.42 10.64
CA SER A 125 18.89 12.31 11.49
C SER A 125 19.18 10.95 10.85
N PRO A 126 20.36 10.35 11.09
CA PRO A 126 20.74 9.04 10.49
C PRO A 126 19.75 7.89 10.78
N ARG A 127 18.97 8.00 11.85
CA ARG A 127 17.97 7.00 12.23
C ARG A 127 16.84 6.86 11.20
N MET A 128 16.56 7.90 10.40
CA MET A 128 15.50 7.88 9.38
C MET A 128 15.77 6.78 8.34
N PHE A 129 17.03 6.62 7.96
CA PHE A 129 17.44 5.53 7.06
C PHE A 129 17.26 4.16 7.72
N GLY A 130 17.79 3.96 8.93
CA GLY A 130 17.62 2.69 9.66
C GLY A 130 16.16 2.31 9.89
N GLN A 131 15.29 3.29 10.08
CA GLN A 131 13.85 3.09 10.20
C GLN A 131 13.22 2.64 8.86
N SER A 132 13.61 3.25 7.74
CA SER A 132 13.03 2.92 6.44
C SER A 132 13.31 1.48 6.00
N ILE A 133 14.47 0.93 6.38
CA ILE A 133 14.80 -0.48 6.13
C ILE A 133 13.80 -1.42 6.83
N LEU A 134 13.36 -1.07 8.05
CA LEU A 134 12.38 -1.88 8.78
C LEU A 134 11.02 -1.97 8.07
N PHE A 135 10.69 -1.00 7.22
CA PHE A 135 9.47 -1.01 6.43
C PHE A 135 9.60 -1.72 5.08
N ARG A 136 10.81 -2.16 4.73
CA ARG A 136 11.08 -2.84 3.45
C ARG A 136 11.44 -4.29 3.63
N ASP A 137 12.25 -4.61 4.63
CA ASP A 137 12.67 -5.98 4.92
C ASP A 137 11.68 -6.66 5.87
N LYS A 138 10.85 -7.55 5.33
CA LYS A 138 9.79 -8.25 6.08
C LYS A 138 10.33 -9.10 7.23
N ALA A 139 11.54 -9.66 7.10
CA ALA A 139 12.14 -10.45 8.16
C ALA A 139 12.59 -9.56 9.33
N LEU A 140 13.28 -8.46 9.04
CA LEU A 140 13.65 -7.46 10.05
C LEU A 140 12.41 -6.81 10.68
N MET A 141 11.40 -6.50 9.87
CA MET A 141 10.12 -5.96 10.31
C MET A 141 9.45 -6.87 11.35
N LYS A 142 9.30 -8.16 11.05
CA LYS A 142 8.68 -9.12 11.97
C LYS A 142 9.50 -9.35 13.23
N ARG A 143 10.83 -9.43 13.12
CA ARG A 143 11.72 -9.50 14.29
C ARG A 143 11.58 -8.28 15.17
N ARG A 144 11.53 -7.08 14.57
CA ARG A 144 11.34 -5.83 15.31
C ARG A 144 9.99 -5.80 16.01
N ALA A 145 8.91 -6.21 15.33
CA ALA A 145 7.57 -6.31 15.90
C ALA A 145 7.55 -7.26 17.10
N GLN A 146 8.09 -8.47 16.93
CA GLN A 146 8.16 -9.49 18.00
C GLN A 146 8.94 -9.00 19.23
N LEU A 147 10.09 -8.35 19.03
CA LEU A 147 10.89 -7.76 20.11
C LEU A 147 10.14 -6.61 20.83
N GLY A 148 9.24 -5.92 20.14
CA GLY A 148 8.37 -4.90 20.70
C GLY A 148 7.13 -5.44 21.42
N GLY A 149 6.94 -6.76 21.44
CA GLY A 149 5.78 -7.40 22.07
C GLY A 149 4.53 -7.47 21.16
N ILE A 150 4.69 -7.18 19.87
CA ILE A 150 3.63 -7.33 18.87
C ILE A 150 3.56 -8.79 18.45
N ARG A 151 2.38 -9.38 18.47
CA ARG A 151 2.17 -10.77 18.08
C ARG A 151 2.30 -10.93 16.57
N VAL A 152 3.13 -11.88 16.14
CA VAL A 152 3.35 -12.27 14.75
C VAL A 152 3.17 -13.76 14.59
N GLY A 153 2.86 -14.25 13.40
CA GLY A 153 2.86 -15.68 13.09
C GLY A 153 4.26 -16.29 13.28
N ILE A 154 4.35 -17.61 13.22
CA ILE A 154 5.65 -18.28 13.21
C ILE A 154 6.34 -17.95 11.89
N PHE A 155 7.58 -17.47 11.93
CA PHE A 155 8.32 -17.10 10.73
C PHE A 155 9.81 -17.42 10.84
N GLU A 156 10.43 -17.68 9.71
CA GLU A 156 11.90 -17.88 9.56
C GLU A 156 12.35 -17.47 8.16
N GLU A 157 13.65 -17.35 7.99
CA GLU A 157 14.29 -17.15 6.69
C GLU A 157 14.70 -18.49 6.09
N ALA A 158 14.49 -18.66 4.78
CA ALA A 158 15.01 -19.78 3.99
C ALA A 158 16.16 -19.28 3.13
N HIS A 159 17.30 -19.93 3.22
CA HIS A 159 18.45 -19.70 2.35
C HIS A 159 18.59 -20.80 1.29
N GLU A 160 17.91 -21.91 1.47
CA GLU A 160 17.87 -23.08 0.60
C GLU A 160 16.56 -23.87 0.77
N LYS A 161 16.27 -24.78 -0.14
CA LYS A 161 15.04 -25.62 -0.12
C LYS A 161 14.85 -26.40 1.16
N GLU A 162 15.95 -26.93 1.71
CA GLU A 162 15.95 -27.71 2.95
C GLU A 162 15.46 -26.92 4.16
N ASP A 163 15.66 -25.60 4.17
CA ASP A 163 15.11 -24.72 5.21
C ASP A 163 13.58 -24.73 5.19
N ILE A 164 12.97 -24.67 4.00
CA ILE A 164 11.50 -24.71 3.84
C ILE A 164 10.96 -26.05 4.31
N VAL A 165 11.61 -27.16 3.95
CA VAL A 165 11.22 -28.50 4.40
C VAL A 165 11.29 -28.62 5.93
N ARG A 166 12.35 -28.11 6.55
CA ARG A 166 12.49 -28.10 8.02
C ARG A 166 11.41 -27.25 8.69
N PHE A 167 11.16 -26.05 8.16
CA PHE A 167 10.15 -25.13 8.66
C PHE A 167 8.75 -25.73 8.61
N MET A 168 8.35 -26.28 7.44
CA MET A 168 7.05 -26.93 7.24
C MET A 168 6.83 -28.05 8.28
N LYS A 169 7.78 -28.95 8.44
CA LYS A 169 7.67 -30.04 9.44
C LYS A 169 7.52 -29.51 10.86
N ARG A 170 8.23 -28.45 11.22
CA ARG A 170 8.16 -27.87 12.56
C ARG A 170 6.84 -27.12 12.77
N VAL A 171 6.34 -26.36 11.81
CA VAL A 171 5.06 -25.68 11.88
C VAL A 171 3.95 -26.69 12.07
N ASN A 172 3.88 -27.73 11.23
CA ASN A 172 2.85 -28.78 11.32
C ASN A 172 2.87 -29.47 12.70
N GLN A 173 4.05 -29.78 13.25
CA GLN A 173 4.15 -30.35 14.62
C GLN A 173 3.69 -29.35 15.70
N THR A 174 3.90 -28.07 15.51
CA THR A 174 3.47 -27.03 16.44
C THR A 174 1.96 -26.86 16.38
N LEU A 175 1.38 -26.81 15.18
CA LEU A 175 -0.07 -26.73 14.98
C LEU A 175 -0.80 -27.91 15.60
N LEU A 176 -0.31 -29.15 15.39
CA LEU A 176 -0.88 -30.34 16.05
C LEU A 176 -0.90 -30.24 17.58
N LYS A 177 0.10 -29.61 18.20
CA LYS A 177 0.13 -29.38 19.66
C LYS A 177 -0.83 -28.27 20.13
N LEU A 178 -1.21 -27.39 19.23
CA LEU A 178 -2.10 -26.24 19.50
C LEU A 178 -3.52 -26.47 18.99
N ASP A 179 -3.87 -27.72 18.63
CA ASP A 179 -5.14 -28.08 18.01
C ASP A 179 -5.44 -27.35 16.69
N GLY A 180 -4.37 -26.89 15.99
CA GLY A 180 -4.45 -26.31 14.66
C GLY A 180 -4.50 -27.36 13.56
N ASP A 181 -4.82 -26.92 12.33
CA ASP A 181 -4.86 -27.80 11.16
C ASP A 181 -3.43 -28.07 10.63
N PRO A 182 -2.96 -29.35 10.69
CA PRO A 182 -1.64 -29.69 10.17
C PRO A 182 -1.53 -29.62 8.63
N ASP A 183 -2.67 -29.53 7.92
CA ASP A 183 -2.73 -29.41 6.46
C ASP A 183 -2.77 -27.96 5.98
N ASP A 184 -2.75 -27.00 6.91
CA ASP A 184 -2.60 -25.59 6.57
C ASP A 184 -1.30 -25.34 5.78
N PRO A 185 -1.34 -24.52 4.71
CA PRO A 185 -0.15 -24.21 3.94
C PRO A 185 0.85 -23.40 4.78
N ILE A 186 2.12 -23.44 4.41
CA ILE A 186 3.05 -22.37 4.76
C ILE A 186 3.09 -21.34 3.64
N HIS A 187 3.42 -20.10 4.00
CA HIS A 187 3.60 -19.02 3.04
C HIS A 187 5.08 -18.75 2.85
N VAL A 188 5.49 -18.60 1.58
CA VAL A 188 6.87 -18.27 1.22
C VAL A 188 6.85 -17.02 0.34
N LYS A 189 7.64 -16.00 0.69
CA LYS A 189 7.63 -14.71 -0.01
C LYS A 189 8.99 -14.01 0.01
N ALA A 190 9.23 -13.17 -1.00
CA ALA A 190 10.42 -12.31 -1.03
C ALA A 190 10.39 -11.30 0.14
N PHE A 191 11.57 -10.85 0.60
CA PHE A 191 11.68 -9.91 1.72
C PHE A 191 11.15 -8.51 1.38
N ASP A 192 11.37 -8.05 0.15
CA ASP A 192 11.27 -6.65 -0.25
C ASP A 192 10.25 -6.38 -1.38
N LYS A 193 9.40 -7.37 -1.73
CA LYS A 193 8.38 -7.20 -2.76
C LYS A 193 7.02 -6.89 -2.16
N ALA A 194 6.22 -6.08 -2.87
CA ALA A 194 4.84 -5.73 -2.53
C ALA A 194 3.83 -6.44 -3.44
N GLY A 195 2.54 -6.35 -3.13
CA GLY A 195 1.46 -6.87 -3.99
C GLY A 195 1.50 -8.38 -4.20
N CYS A 196 1.96 -9.13 -3.22
CA CYS A 196 2.11 -10.60 -3.29
C CYS A 196 3.03 -11.12 -4.41
N LEU A 197 3.89 -10.27 -4.99
CA LEU A 197 4.87 -10.71 -5.96
C LEU A 197 5.86 -11.71 -5.34
N GLY A 198 5.98 -12.90 -5.96
CA GLY A 198 6.80 -13.99 -5.43
C GLY A 198 6.24 -14.67 -4.19
N HIS A 199 4.98 -14.38 -3.79
CA HIS A 199 4.31 -15.09 -2.71
C HIS A 199 3.77 -16.44 -3.22
N ARG A 200 4.04 -17.51 -2.46
CA ARG A 200 3.57 -18.86 -2.71
C ARG A 200 2.97 -19.45 -1.45
N MET A 201 1.88 -20.18 -1.61
CA MET A 201 1.34 -21.07 -0.58
C MET A 201 1.84 -22.47 -0.86
N ILE A 202 2.58 -23.07 0.07
CA ILE A 202 3.23 -24.38 -0.05
C ILE A 202 2.50 -25.38 0.83
N ARG A 203 1.97 -26.43 0.22
CA ARG A 203 1.34 -27.58 0.91
C ARG A 203 2.12 -28.88 0.76
N THR A 204 2.89 -28.99 -0.32
CA THR A 204 3.58 -30.25 -0.67
C THR A 204 5.06 -30.00 -0.91
N LEU A 205 5.86 -31.06 -0.80
CA LEU A 205 7.30 -30.99 -1.09
C LEU A 205 7.56 -30.70 -2.58
N ASP A 206 6.71 -31.20 -3.48
CA ASP A 206 6.85 -30.99 -4.92
C ASP A 206 6.73 -29.51 -5.30
N GLU A 207 5.94 -28.72 -4.54
CA GLU A 207 5.81 -27.27 -4.75
C GLU A 207 7.09 -26.52 -4.35
N ILE A 208 7.84 -27.03 -3.36
CA ILE A 208 9.15 -26.47 -2.96
C ILE A 208 10.15 -26.63 -4.10
N ASP A 209 10.14 -27.78 -4.80
CA ASP A 209 11.05 -28.05 -5.92
C ASP A 209 10.84 -27.13 -7.13
N GLN A 210 9.70 -26.42 -7.18
CA GLN A 210 9.41 -25.44 -8.22
C GLN A 210 9.96 -24.04 -7.91
N ILE A 211 10.52 -23.80 -6.71
CA ILE A 211 11.13 -22.52 -6.35
C ILE A 211 12.54 -22.45 -6.94
N PRO A 212 12.82 -21.46 -7.81
CA PRO A 212 14.15 -21.27 -8.39
C PRO A 212 15.20 -20.91 -7.33
N ASP A 213 16.43 -21.43 -7.50
CA ASP A 213 17.51 -21.18 -6.55
C ASP A 213 17.90 -19.69 -6.44
N GLU A 214 17.72 -18.92 -7.52
CA GLU A 214 17.98 -17.48 -7.57
C GLU A 214 16.99 -16.61 -6.79
N GLU A 215 15.86 -17.16 -6.35
CA GLU A 215 14.89 -16.43 -5.54
C GLU A 215 15.24 -16.38 -4.06
N TYR A 216 16.15 -17.26 -3.60
CA TYR A 216 16.60 -17.23 -2.21
C TYR A 216 17.51 -16.03 -1.92
N PRO A 217 17.47 -15.45 -0.71
CA PRO A 217 16.72 -15.89 0.48
C PRO A 217 15.24 -15.46 0.45
N LEU A 218 14.40 -16.25 1.14
CA LEU A 218 12.95 -16.05 1.22
C LEU A 218 12.47 -16.03 2.68
N LEU A 219 11.37 -15.35 2.95
CA LEU A 219 10.65 -15.40 4.22
C LEU A 219 9.63 -16.54 4.20
N MET A 220 9.66 -17.37 5.23
CA MET A 220 8.65 -18.40 5.48
C MET A 220 7.75 -17.99 6.63
N GLU A 221 6.44 -18.22 6.50
CA GLU A 221 5.45 -17.91 7.53
C GLU A 221 4.44 -19.06 7.70
N SER A 222 3.98 -19.29 8.94
CA SER A 222 2.81 -20.13 9.16
C SER A 222 1.55 -19.47 8.62
N HIS A 223 0.59 -20.28 8.17
CA HIS A 223 -0.74 -19.78 7.84
C HIS A 223 -1.42 -19.14 9.05
N LEU A 224 -2.11 -18.05 8.85
CA LEU A 224 -3.00 -17.44 9.82
C LEU A 224 -4.41 -17.48 9.24
N SER A 225 -5.21 -18.40 9.73
CA SER A 225 -6.63 -18.47 9.39
C SER A 225 -7.39 -17.41 10.16
N GLY A 226 -8.11 -16.54 9.47
CA GLY A 226 -8.84 -15.47 10.11
C GLY A 226 -9.27 -14.37 9.15
N TRP A 227 -9.66 -13.27 9.74
CA TRP A 227 -10.11 -12.09 9.00
C TRP A 227 -8.95 -11.11 8.80
N GLU A 228 -8.50 -10.96 7.57
CA GLU A 228 -7.46 -10.02 7.20
C GLU A 228 -8.05 -8.64 6.91
N PHE A 229 -7.40 -7.60 7.43
CA PHE A 229 -7.77 -6.22 7.22
C PHE A 229 -6.54 -5.31 7.26
N ALA A 230 -6.69 -4.11 6.72
CA ALA A 230 -5.64 -3.10 6.78
C ALA A 230 -6.09 -1.88 7.61
N VAL A 231 -5.11 -1.09 8.00
CA VAL A 231 -5.31 0.17 8.71
C VAL A 231 -4.49 1.25 8.02
N GLU A 232 -5.07 2.42 7.81
CA GLU A 232 -4.32 3.62 7.45
C GLU A 232 -4.27 4.54 8.67
N ALA A 233 -3.06 4.81 9.16
CA ALA A 233 -2.87 5.68 10.30
C ALA A 233 -1.93 6.83 9.95
N TRP A 234 -2.44 8.06 10.06
CA TRP A 234 -1.65 9.28 9.94
C TRP A 234 -1.09 9.67 11.30
N ILE A 235 0.24 9.80 11.37
CA ILE A 235 0.98 9.98 12.61
C ILE A 235 1.72 11.32 12.58
N HIS A 236 1.54 12.11 13.64
CA HIS A 236 2.28 13.34 13.85
C HIS A 236 2.75 13.42 15.31
N ASP A 237 4.03 13.73 15.51
CA ASP A 237 4.68 13.77 16.83
C ASP A 237 4.48 12.45 17.64
N GLY A 238 4.54 11.31 16.93
CA GLY A 238 4.39 9.98 17.53
C GLY A 238 2.97 9.65 18.01
N LYS A 239 1.97 10.38 17.54
CA LYS A 239 0.57 10.20 17.91
C LYS A 239 -0.29 10.00 16.67
N ILE A 240 -1.28 9.13 16.79
CA ILE A 240 -2.30 8.93 15.76
C ILE A 240 -3.14 10.22 15.68
N GLN A 241 -3.28 10.75 14.48
CA GLN A 241 -4.12 11.91 14.19
C GLN A 241 -5.45 11.50 13.54
N PHE A 242 -5.41 10.45 12.74
CA PHE A 242 -6.57 9.82 12.14
C PHE A 242 -6.25 8.35 11.88
N LEU A 243 -7.24 7.48 12.07
CA LEU A 243 -7.15 6.06 11.84
C LEU A 243 -8.37 5.57 11.06
N ASN A 244 -8.15 5.02 9.88
CA ASN A 244 -9.15 4.30 9.10
C ASN A 244 -8.89 2.79 9.19
N ILE A 245 -9.96 2.00 9.15
CA ILE A 245 -9.90 0.55 9.02
C ILE A 245 -10.46 0.19 7.64
N SER A 246 -9.63 -0.44 6.82
CA SER A 246 -9.99 -0.94 5.49
C SER A 246 -10.34 -2.41 5.57
N GLU A 247 -11.57 -2.77 5.17
CA GLU A 247 -12.03 -4.15 5.19
C GLU A 247 -11.83 -4.80 3.83
N TYR A 248 -11.02 -5.87 3.79
CA TYR A 248 -10.90 -6.72 2.61
C TYR A 248 -12.11 -7.66 2.52
N VAL A 249 -12.88 -7.57 1.45
CA VAL A 249 -13.95 -8.54 1.15
C VAL A 249 -13.36 -9.80 0.57
N THR A 250 -12.48 -9.62 -0.41
CA THR A 250 -11.61 -10.67 -0.94
C THR A 250 -10.26 -10.05 -1.25
N LEU A 251 -9.22 -10.54 -0.59
CA LEU A 251 -7.86 -10.03 -0.75
C LEU A 251 -7.43 -10.02 -2.22
N GLY A 252 -6.92 -8.89 -2.67
CA GLY A 252 -6.51 -8.68 -4.06
C GLY A 252 -7.64 -8.49 -5.07
N TYR A 253 -8.90 -8.45 -4.62
CA TYR A 253 -10.07 -8.18 -5.48
C TYR A 253 -10.89 -6.99 -5.00
N SER A 254 -11.18 -6.91 -3.72
CA SER A 254 -12.12 -5.89 -3.23
C SER A 254 -11.85 -5.46 -1.80
N VAL A 255 -12.03 -4.17 -1.59
CA VAL A 255 -11.86 -3.48 -0.31
C VAL A 255 -12.89 -2.36 -0.20
N PHE A 256 -13.29 -2.02 1.02
CA PHE A 256 -14.11 -0.84 1.28
C PHE A 256 -13.77 -0.18 2.61
N VAL A 257 -14.16 1.08 2.75
CA VAL A 257 -13.94 1.95 3.91
C VAL A 257 -15.17 2.83 4.18
N PRO A 258 -15.48 3.17 5.44
CA PRO A 258 -15.01 2.51 6.66
C PRO A 258 -15.41 1.02 6.71
N ALA A 259 -14.83 0.28 7.64
CA ALA A 259 -15.15 -1.13 7.83
C ALA A 259 -16.59 -1.36 8.34
N THR A 260 -17.05 -2.62 8.33
CA THR A 260 -18.31 -3.00 8.98
C THR A 260 -18.28 -2.73 10.48
N ARG A 261 -19.46 -2.62 11.09
CA ARG A 261 -19.58 -2.47 12.56
C ARG A 261 -18.92 -3.59 13.33
N GLU A 262 -18.88 -4.79 12.76
CA GLU A 262 -18.24 -5.95 13.35
C GLU A 262 -16.75 -5.73 13.46
N LEU A 263 -16.06 -5.35 12.38
CA LEU A 263 -14.63 -5.04 12.40
C LEU A 263 -14.34 -3.74 13.16
N GLU A 264 -15.20 -2.74 13.06
CA GLU A 264 -15.09 -1.50 13.85
C GLU A 264 -15.21 -1.73 15.37
N SER A 265 -15.84 -2.81 15.81
CA SER A 265 -15.87 -3.16 17.25
C SER A 265 -14.48 -3.48 17.81
N TRP A 266 -13.51 -3.79 16.96
CA TRP A 266 -12.10 -4.02 17.32
C TRP A 266 -11.26 -2.73 17.36
N ARG A 267 -11.84 -1.56 17.04
CA ARG A 267 -11.10 -0.28 16.91
C ARG A 267 -10.22 0.04 18.12
N GLU A 268 -10.71 -0.17 19.35
CA GLU A 268 -9.91 0.09 20.54
C GLU A 268 -8.68 -0.83 20.62
N ALA A 269 -8.85 -2.12 20.32
CA ALA A 269 -7.74 -3.08 20.30
C ALA A 269 -6.76 -2.75 19.15
N ILE A 270 -7.28 -2.42 17.98
CA ILE A 270 -6.49 -1.99 16.80
C ILE A 270 -5.68 -0.74 17.15
N THR A 271 -6.30 0.29 17.74
CA THR A 271 -5.62 1.52 18.14
C THR A 271 -4.45 1.23 19.08
N LYS A 272 -4.63 0.37 20.08
CA LYS A 272 -3.55 -0.05 20.97
C LYS A 272 -2.40 -0.76 20.24
N GLN A 273 -2.73 -1.59 19.24
CA GLN A 273 -1.70 -2.23 18.39
C GLN A 273 -0.94 -1.21 17.55
N ILE A 274 -1.63 -0.21 16.99
CA ILE A 274 -0.99 0.88 16.24
C ILE A 274 -0.10 1.73 17.16
N GLU A 275 -0.53 2.07 18.36
CA GLU A 275 0.30 2.78 19.35
C GLU A 275 1.56 1.98 19.72
N LEU A 276 1.41 0.67 19.88
CA LEU A 276 2.54 -0.22 20.15
C LEU A 276 3.49 -0.30 18.94
N LEU A 277 2.94 -0.34 17.72
CA LEU A 277 3.71 -0.30 16.47
C LEU A 277 4.50 1.00 16.33
N ILE A 278 3.84 2.15 16.56
CA ILE A 278 4.47 3.48 16.57
C ILE A 278 5.67 3.51 17.53
N LYS A 279 5.47 3.04 18.75
CA LYS A 279 6.55 2.97 19.76
C LYS A 279 7.66 2.00 19.34
N THR A 280 7.31 0.83 18.85
CA THR A 280 8.26 -0.23 18.50
C THR A 280 9.14 0.15 17.32
N PHE A 281 8.57 0.82 16.32
CA PHE A 281 9.28 1.27 15.12
C PHE A 281 9.79 2.72 15.22
N ASP A 282 9.58 3.39 16.38
CA ASP A 282 9.96 4.78 16.65
C ASP A 282 9.41 5.77 15.60
N ILE A 283 8.14 5.61 15.24
CA ILE A 283 7.50 6.43 14.20
C ILE A 283 7.10 7.78 14.82
N LYS A 284 7.65 8.87 14.30
CA LYS A 284 7.30 10.22 14.75
C LYS A 284 6.33 10.92 13.82
N PHE A 285 6.51 10.75 12.52
CA PHE A 285 5.75 11.43 11.48
C PHE A 285 5.43 10.44 10.37
N GLY A 286 4.39 10.72 9.60
CA GLY A 286 4.09 9.99 8.38
C GLY A 286 2.81 9.19 8.40
N LEU A 287 2.64 8.43 7.35
CA LEU A 287 1.55 7.48 7.15
C LEU A 287 2.09 6.06 7.27
N ILE A 288 1.36 5.22 7.97
CA ILE A 288 1.59 3.78 7.95
C ILE A 288 0.34 3.05 7.47
N HIS A 289 0.58 1.94 6.78
CA HIS A 289 -0.44 1.01 6.31
C HIS A 289 -0.09 -0.41 6.78
N PRO A 290 -0.40 -0.75 8.05
CA PRO A 290 -0.23 -2.10 8.56
C PRO A 290 -1.40 -3.01 8.20
N GLU A 291 -1.09 -4.29 8.02
CA GLU A 291 -2.03 -5.38 7.80
C GLU A 291 -2.05 -6.30 9.01
N TYR A 292 -3.26 -6.67 9.43
CA TYR A 292 -3.51 -7.52 10.59
C TYR A 292 -4.47 -8.66 10.26
N PHE A 293 -4.36 -9.71 11.06
CA PHE A 293 -5.30 -10.84 11.07
C PHE A 293 -5.97 -10.93 12.43
N VAL A 294 -7.30 -11.12 12.45
CA VAL A 294 -8.04 -11.53 13.64
C VAL A 294 -8.45 -12.97 13.44
N THR A 295 -7.90 -13.86 14.26
CA THR A 295 -8.20 -15.30 14.21
C THR A 295 -9.52 -15.63 14.90
N ALA A 296 -10.05 -16.83 14.68
CA ALA A 296 -11.35 -17.25 15.23
C ALA A 296 -11.40 -17.28 16.76
N ASP A 297 -10.24 -17.43 17.42
CA ASP A 297 -10.08 -17.36 18.89
C ASP A 297 -9.97 -15.92 19.42
N GLY A 298 -10.11 -14.92 18.54
CA GLY A 298 -10.10 -13.51 18.92
C GLY A 298 -8.71 -12.92 19.17
N GLU A 299 -7.67 -13.55 18.63
CA GLU A 299 -6.31 -13.06 18.74
C GLU A 299 -5.92 -12.25 17.50
N MET A 300 -5.22 -11.12 17.72
CA MET A 300 -4.77 -10.25 16.63
C MET A 300 -3.29 -10.49 16.35
N TYR A 301 -2.98 -10.75 15.07
CA TYR A 301 -1.63 -10.97 14.57
C TYR A 301 -1.25 -9.87 13.58
N PHE A 302 -0.05 -9.35 13.71
CA PHE A 302 0.54 -8.41 12.76
C PHE A 302 1.06 -9.15 11.54
N GLY A 303 0.64 -8.73 10.37
CA GLY A 303 1.10 -9.21 9.07
C GLY A 303 2.36 -8.49 8.62
N GLU A 304 2.18 -7.27 8.15
CA GLU A 304 3.25 -6.38 7.68
C GLU A 304 2.84 -4.91 7.85
N VAL A 305 3.76 -3.98 7.60
CA VAL A 305 3.46 -2.54 7.57
C VAL A 305 4.22 -1.85 6.45
N ALA A 306 3.50 -1.10 5.61
CA ALA A 306 4.09 -0.19 4.65
C ALA A 306 4.15 1.24 5.22
N TYR A 307 5.17 2.02 4.79
CA TYR A 307 5.37 3.43 5.17
C TYR A 307 5.17 4.33 3.95
N ARG A 308 4.05 4.16 3.30
CA ARG A 308 3.65 4.83 2.06
C ARG A 308 2.14 4.76 1.86
N PRO A 309 1.57 5.52 0.90
CA PRO A 309 0.19 5.34 0.48
C PRO A 309 -0.12 3.88 0.14
N PRO A 310 -1.27 3.36 0.57
CA PRO A 310 -1.71 2.01 0.23
C PRO A 310 -2.04 1.88 -1.25
N GLY A 311 -1.97 0.66 -1.78
CA GLY A 311 -2.43 0.33 -3.11
C GLY A 311 -3.95 0.29 -3.24
N PHE A 312 -4.40 -0.20 -4.38
CA PHE A 312 -5.81 -0.48 -4.64
C PHE A 312 -6.75 0.73 -4.44
N LYS A 313 -6.24 1.95 -4.72
CA LYS A 313 -6.99 3.22 -4.60
C LYS A 313 -7.60 3.48 -3.22
N ALA A 314 -7.02 2.91 -2.16
CA ALA A 314 -7.55 3.09 -0.81
C ALA A 314 -7.63 4.57 -0.39
N PHE A 315 -6.70 5.42 -0.85
CA PHE A 315 -6.77 6.86 -0.59
C PHE A 315 -8.00 7.51 -1.23
N GLU A 316 -8.31 7.15 -2.46
CA GLU A 316 -9.50 7.64 -3.17
C GLU A 316 -10.79 7.17 -2.46
N LEU A 317 -10.80 5.96 -1.92
CA LEU A 317 -11.92 5.48 -1.11
C LEU A 317 -12.06 6.27 0.19
N ILE A 318 -10.96 6.52 0.90
CA ILE A 318 -10.94 7.34 2.12
C ILE A 318 -11.39 8.78 1.82
N GLU A 319 -10.88 9.38 0.74
CA GLU A 319 -11.32 10.71 0.31
C GLU A 319 -12.82 10.76 0.02
N LYS A 320 -13.36 9.73 -0.65
CA LYS A 320 -14.80 9.62 -0.96
C LYS A 320 -15.60 9.43 0.32
N ALA A 321 -15.17 8.55 1.22
CA ALA A 321 -15.89 8.23 2.45
C ALA A 321 -15.89 9.38 3.45
N TYR A 322 -14.76 10.08 3.63
CA TYR A 322 -14.60 11.09 4.68
C TYR A 322 -14.56 12.53 4.17
N GLY A 323 -14.23 12.75 2.90
CA GLY A 323 -14.23 14.06 2.27
C GLY A 323 -13.04 14.96 2.59
N PHE A 324 -11.91 14.37 2.99
CA PHE A 324 -10.61 15.07 3.08
C PHE A 324 -9.61 14.44 2.10
N SER A 325 -8.60 15.19 1.69
CA SER A 325 -7.57 14.63 0.81
C SER A 325 -6.54 13.81 1.59
N ALA A 326 -6.51 12.49 1.38
CA ALA A 326 -5.58 11.58 2.02
C ALA A 326 -4.12 11.86 1.62
N TYR A 327 -3.89 12.30 0.36
CA TYR A 327 -2.57 12.74 -0.09
C TYR A 327 -2.12 14.04 0.61
N GLN A 328 -3.00 15.03 0.76
CA GLN A 328 -2.68 16.26 1.52
C GLN A 328 -2.44 15.94 3.00
N ALA A 329 -3.24 15.05 3.58
CA ALA A 329 -3.05 14.55 4.95
C ALA A 329 -1.66 13.95 5.14
N SER A 330 -1.20 13.14 4.17
CA SER A 330 0.13 12.54 4.21
C SER A 330 1.23 13.61 4.14
N MET A 331 1.11 14.57 3.22
CA MET A 331 2.06 15.70 3.15
C MET A 331 2.08 16.49 4.46
N LEU A 332 0.91 16.72 5.06
CA LEU A 332 0.76 17.46 6.32
C LEU A 332 1.48 16.78 7.48
N VAL A 333 1.29 15.47 7.65
CA VAL A 333 1.89 14.75 8.78
C VAL A 333 3.37 14.46 8.58
N PHE A 334 3.87 14.43 7.35
CA PHE A 334 5.30 14.34 7.04
C PHE A 334 6.03 15.69 7.22
N ASP A 335 5.34 16.82 7.03
CA ASP A 335 5.95 18.15 7.11
C ASP A 335 6.41 18.47 8.55
N PRO A 336 7.72 18.61 8.82
CA PRO A 336 8.22 18.91 10.15
C PRO A 336 7.83 20.32 10.66
N LYS A 337 7.33 21.19 9.78
CA LYS A 337 6.86 22.55 10.11
C LYS A 337 5.35 22.60 10.39
N SER A 338 4.63 21.47 10.22
CA SER A 338 3.20 21.40 10.56
C SER A 338 3.01 21.59 12.06
N THR A 339 2.05 22.44 12.43
CA THR A 339 1.66 22.60 13.84
C THR A 339 0.66 21.55 14.27
N LYS A 340 0.59 21.25 15.56
CA LYS A 340 -0.38 20.29 16.12
C LYS A 340 -1.81 20.74 15.86
N GLU A 341 -2.06 22.04 15.96
CA GLU A 341 -3.36 22.66 15.72
C GLU A 341 -3.79 22.52 14.26
N GLU A 342 -2.87 22.75 13.32
CA GLU A 342 -3.11 22.58 11.90
C GLU A 342 -3.44 21.12 11.57
N VAL A 343 -2.65 20.19 12.08
CA VAL A 343 -2.86 18.75 11.86
C VAL A 343 -4.19 18.31 12.47
N ALA A 344 -4.49 18.69 13.70
CA ALA A 344 -5.74 18.32 14.36
C ALA A 344 -6.98 18.90 13.67
N ALA A 345 -6.87 20.10 13.08
CA ALA A 345 -7.98 20.74 12.35
C ALA A 345 -8.22 20.15 10.95
N PHE A 346 -7.27 19.41 10.41
CA PHE A 346 -7.36 18.86 9.05
C PHE A 346 -8.27 17.63 8.95
N PHE A 347 -8.21 16.76 9.96
CA PHE A 347 -8.94 15.51 9.94
C PHE A 347 -10.39 15.65 10.42
N PRO A 348 -11.35 14.97 9.78
CA PRO A 348 -12.68 14.82 10.33
C PRO A 348 -12.65 13.93 11.57
N LYS A 349 -13.77 13.85 12.29
CA LYS A 349 -13.97 12.77 13.24
C LYS A 349 -13.91 11.43 12.51
N GLU A 350 -13.31 10.42 13.11
CA GLU A 350 -13.15 9.10 12.49
C GLU A 350 -14.51 8.54 12.00
N VAL A 351 -14.91 7.36 12.35
CA VAL A 351 -16.12 6.69 11.82
C VAL A 351 -17.36 7.59 11.76
N GLU A 352 -17.58 8.42 12.80
CA GLU A 352 -18.71 9.36 12.88
C GLU A 352 -18.68 10.46 11.81
N GLY A 353 -17.50 10.76 11.28
CA GLY A 353 -17.29 11.75 10.22
C GLY A 353 -17.48 11.21 8.81
N ALA A 354 -17.67 9.91 8.65
CA ALA A 354 -17.85 9.30 7.34
C ALA A 354 -19.21 9.70 6.72
N LYS A 355 -19.20 10.04 5.44
CA LYS A 355 -20.38 10.40 4.65
C LYS A 355 -21.10 9.16 4.09
N GLY A 356 -20.43 8.02 4.10
CA GLY A 356 -20.89 6.74 3.59
C GLY A 356 -19.72 5.75 3.46
N TYR A 357 -20.00 4.64 2.84
CA TYR A 357 -19.05 3.56 2.59
C TYR A 357 -18.60 3.62 1.13
N ALA A 358 -17.30 3.70 0.91
CA ALA A 358 -16.70 3.69 -0.40
C ALA A 358 -15.97 2.37 -0.61
N GLY A 359 -16.22 1.70 -1.73
CA GLY A 359 -15.59 0.42 -2.04
C GLY A 359 -15.13 0.34 -3.48
N CYS A 360 -14.16 -0.52 -3.75
CA CYS A 360 -13.76 -0.84 -5.12
C CYS A 360 -13.56 -2.34 -5.34
N PHE A 361 -13.71 -2.72 -6.60
CA PHE A 361 -13.49 -4.07 -7.09
C PHE A 361 -12.50 -4.05 -8.25
N GLY A 362 -11.40 -4.81 -8.14
CA GLY A 362 -10.40 -4.98 -9.18
C GLY A 362 -10.84 -6.04 -10.19
N VAL A 363 -10.95 -5.64 -11.44
CA VAL A 363 -11.43 -6.54 -12.49
C VAL A 363 -10.26 -7.25 -13.15
N TYR A 364 -10.31 -8.58 -13.07
CA TYR A 364 -9.39 -9.48 -13.78
C TYR A 364 -10.19 -10.26 -14.82
N PRO A 365 -9.79 -10.25 -16.10
CA PRO A 365 -10.49 -11.02 -17.11
C PRO A 365 -10.59 -12.50 -16.72
N ARG A 366 -11.78 -13.08 -16.78
CA ARG A 366 -12.02 -14.49 -16.45
C ARG A 366 -11.79 -15.42 -17.65
N ARG A 367 -11.89 -14.87 -18.85
CA ARG A 367 -11.69 -15.61 -20.11
C ARG A 367 -10.24 -15.52 -20.54
N ARG A 368 -9.75 -16.60 -21.17
CA ARG A 368 -8.39 -16.65 -21.73
C ARG A 368 -8.22 -15.77 -22.97
N VAL A 369 -9.30 -15.58 -23.72
CA VAL A 369 -9.36 -14.73 -24.92
C VAL A 369 -10.48 -13.73 -24.75
N VAL A 370 -10.19 -12.46 -24.99
CA VAL A 370 -11.12 -11.34 -24.85
C VAL A 370 -11.06 -10.44 -26.08
N SER A 371 -12.17 -9.80 -26.43
CA SER A 371 -12.27 -8.93 -27.60
C SER A 371 -12.69 -7.49 -27.26
N LYS A 372 -13.45 -7.31 -26.19
CA LYS A 372 -13.96 -6.00 -25.77
C LYS A 372 -14.27 -5.93 -24.28
N LEU A 373 -14.28 -4.72 -23.75
CA LEU A 373 -14.88 -4.38 -22.47
C LEU A 373 -16.41 -4.30 -22.64
N GLU A 374 -17.15 -5.00 -21.80
CA GLU A 374 -18.61 -4.92 -21.72
C GLU A 374 -19.06 -4.91 -20.27
N MET A 375 -19.48 -3.73 -19.80
CA MET A 375 -19.92 -3.54 -18.42
C MET A 375 -21.20 -4.33 -18.12
N PRO A 376 -21.19 -5.22 -17.10
CA PRO A 376 -22.40 -5.94 -16.70
C PRO A 376 -23.50 -4.96 -16.22
N LYS A 377 -24.74 -5.20 -16.64
CA LYS A 377 -25.88 -4.37 -16.21
C LYS A 377 -26.10 -4.43 -14.70
N GLU A 378 -25.92 -5.62 -14.12
CA GLU A 378 -26.01 -5.85 -12.68
C GLU A 378 -25.06 -4.94 -11.89
N CYS A 379 -23.92 -4.57 -12.49
CA CYS A 379 -22.95 -3.65 -11.90
C CYS A 379 -23.39 -2.18 -12.08
N ILE A 380 -23.63 -1.74 -13.34
CA ILE A 380 -23.86 -0.32 -13.63
C ILE A 380 -25.25 0.18 -13.19
N ASP A 381 -26.24 -0.68 -13.13
CA ASP A 381 -27.61 -0.32 -12.69
C ASP A 381 -27.75 -0.37 -11.16
N HIS A 382 -26.71 -0.81 -10.43
CA HIS A 382 -26.77 -0.86 -8.98
C HIS A 382 -26.74 0.55 -8.37
N PRO A 383 -27.61 0.87 -7.36
CA PRO A 383 -27.68 2.19 -6.75
C PRO A 383 -26.38 2.73 -6.14
N TYR A 384 -25.46 1.83 -5.76
CA TYR A 384 -24.15 2.18 -5.21
C TYR A 384 -23.07 2.36 -6.28
N PHE A 385 -23.31 2.02 -7.56
CA PHE A 385 -22.34 2.25 -8.62
C PHE A 385 -21.98 3.73 -8.71
N ASP A 386 -20.69 4.05 -8.70
CA ASP A 386 -20.18 5.42 -8.77
C ASP A 386 -19.52 5.68 -10.15
N TYR A 387 -18.44 4.98 -10.45
CA TYR A 387 -17.74 5.04 -11.73
C TYR A 387 -16.81 3.83 -11.92
N HIS A 388 -16.09 3.77 -13.03
CA HIS A 388 -15.04 2.78 -13.27
C HIS A 388 -13.82 3.39 -13.97
N GLU A 389 -12.69 2.72 -13.80
CA GLU A 389 -11.41 3.00 -14.48
C GLU A 389 -10.96 1.77 -15.29
N LEU A 390 -11.91 1.03 -15.89
CA LEU A 390 -11.60 -0.14 -16.70
C LEU A 390 -11.05 0.26 -18.06
N VAL A 391 -10.00 -0.41 -18.50
CA VAL A 391 -9.36 -0.17 -19.80
C VAL A 391 -9.84 -1.17 -20.83
N ALA A 392 -9.87 -0.77 -22.10
CA ALA A 392 -10.13 -1.69 -23.20
C ALA A 392 -9.04 -2.79 -23.27
N PRO A 393 -9.33 -3.99 -23.78
CA PRO A 393 -8.32 -5.02 -23.96
C PRO A 393 -7.14 -4.49 -24.78
N THR A 394 -5.92 -4.60 -24.24
CA THR A 394 -4.68 -4.27 -24.93
C THR A 394 -4.14 -5.47 -25.72
N GLU A 395 -4.55 -6.66 -25.32
CA GLU A 395 -4.18 -7.95 -25.92
C GLU A 395 -5.42 -8.86 -25.99
N GLU A 396 -5.50 -9.67 -27.07
CA GLU A 396 -6.61 -10.64 -27.22
C GLU A 396 -6.47 -11.81 -26.25
N THR A 397 -5.24 -12.20 -25.92
CA THR A 397 -4.95 -13.30 -24.99
C THR A 397 -4.59 -12.75 -23.63
N VAL A 398 -5.37 -13.10 -22.62
CA VAL A 398 -5.12 -12.72 -21.23
C VAL A 398 -3.89 -13.49 -20.71
N PRO A 399 -2.84 -12.80 -20.23
CA PRO A 399 -1.64 -13.45 -19.68
C PRO A 399 -1.97 -14.28 -18.44
N ASP A 400 -1.10 -15.24 -18.13
CA ASP A 400 -1.20 -15.99 -16.89
C ASP A 400 -1.02 -15.06 -15.68
N ARG A 401 -1.90 -15.24 -14.71
CA ARG A 401 -1.90 -14.43 -13.51
C ARG A 401 -0.75 -14.83 -12.59
N ASN A 402 0.13 -13.89 -12.28
CA ASN A 402 1.18 -14.07 -11.30
C ASN A 402 0.81 -13.26 -10.04
N ALA A 403 0.77 -13.89 -8.88
CA ALA A 403 0.26 -13.35 -7.62
C ALA A 403 -1.19 -12.83 -7.75
N PHE A 404 -1.49 -11.59 -7.31
CA PHE A 404 -2.78 -10.97 -7.63
C PHE A 404 -2.88 -10.61 -9.12
N GLY A 405 -1.75 -10.52 -9.82
CA GLY A 405 -1.67 -10.12 -11.21
C GLY A 405 -2.04 -8.65 -11.42
N THR A 406 -2.00 -8.22 -12.67
CA THR A 406 -2.43 -6.87 -13.04
C THR A 406 -3.93 -6.88 -13.29
N HIS A 407 -4.71 -6.15 -12.49
CA HIS A 407 -6.11 -5.91 -12.80
C HIS A 407 -6.22 -4.98 -14.01
N TRP A 408 -7.30 -5.12 -14.77
CA TRP A 408 -7.57 -4.30 -15.95
C TRP A 408 -8.42 -3.06 -15.62
N GLY A 409 -8.24 -2.58 -14.41
CA GLY A 409 -8.91 -1.43 -13.84
C GLY A 409 -9.81 -1.80 -12.66
N LEU A 410 -10.47 -0.78 -12.15
CA LEU A 410 -11.28 -0.84 -10.93
C LEU A 410 -12.70 -0.34 -11.22
N VAL A 411 -13.66 -0.91 -10.52
CA VAL A 411 -15.02 -0.40 -10.42
C VAL A 411 -15.24 0.14 -9.02
N PHE A 412 -15.84 1.32 -8.90
CA PHE A 412 -16.02 2.04 -7.65
C PHE A 412 -17.49 2.12 -7.28
N PHE A 413 -17.74 2.00 -5.98
CA PHE A 413 -19.07 2.03 -5.39
C PHE A 413 -19.10 2.96 -4.18
N PHE A 414 -20.24 3.61 -3.96
CA PHE A 414 -20.49 4.45 -2.79
C PHE A 414 -21.93 4.24 -2.28
N GLY A 415 -22.09 3.99 -0.99
CA GLY A 415 -23.39 3.69 -0.40
C GLY A 415 -23.46 3.97 1.09
N ASP A 416 -24.61 3.69 1.69
CA ASP A 416 -24.94 4.03 3.08
C ASP A 416 -24.95 2.83 4.05
N ASP A 417 -24.80 1.61 3.51
CA ASP A 417 -24.87 0.37 4.30
C ASP A 417 -23.65 -0.53 4.04
N PRO A 418 -22.83 -0.83 5.07
CA PRO A 418 -21.59 -1.60 4.91
C PRO A 418 -21.84 -3.07 4.55
N ILE A 419 -22.96 -3.65 5.00
CA ILE A 419 -23.28 -5.04 4.67
C ILE A 419 -23.69 -5.16 3.21
N LYS A 420 -24.52 -4.23 2.72
CA LYS A 420 -24.85 -4.18 1.29
C LYS A 420 -23.60 -3.91 0.43
N MET A 421 -22.67 -3.06 0.92
CA MET A 421 -21.41 -2.80 0.22
C MET A 421 -20.58 -4.08 0.11
N ARG A 422 -20.40 -4.81 1.21
CA ARG A 422 -19.65 -6.07 1.25
C ARG A 422 -20.28 -7.11 0.30
N ASP A 423 -21.60 -7.30 0.39
CA ASP A 423 -22.32 -8.28 -0.45
C ASP A 423 -22.27 -7.89 -1.94
N LEU A 424 -22.39 -6.58 -2.26
CA LEU A 424 -22.22 -6.06 -3.60
C LEU A 424 -20.81 -6.34 -4.15
N LEU A 425 -19.76 -6.02 -3.40
CA LEU A 425 -18.37 -6.25 -3.81
C LEU A 425 -18.13 -7.75 -4.05
N LYS A 426 -18.66 -8.61 -3.17
CA LYS A 426 -18.57 -10.07 -3.33
C LYS A 426 -19.25 -10.56 -4.58
N SER A 427 -20.42 -10.02 -4.92
CA SER A 427 -21.17 -10.40 -6.12
C SER A 427 -20.47 -10.04 -7.43
N GLN A 428 -19.56 -9.04 -7.43
CA GLN A 428 -18.80 -8.66 -8.62
C GLN A 428 -17.84 -9.78 -9.09
N GLU A 429 -17.41 -10.65 -8.18
CA GLU A 429 -16.51 -11.76 -8.48
C GLU A 429 -17.08 -12.75 -9.52
N ASP A 430 -18.41 -12.83 -9.63
CA ASP A 430 -19.12 -13.72 -10.56
C ASP A 430 -19.43 -13.08 -11.92
N LEU A 431 -19.15 -11.78 -12.08
CA LEU A 431 -19.47 -11.05 -13.30
C LEU A 431 -18.32 -11.09 -14.33
N ASP A 432 -18.69 -11.14 -15.61
CA ASP A 432 -17.77 -11.02 -16.74
C ASP A 432 -17.77 -9.58 -17.27
N PHE A 433 -16.68 -8.87 -17.10
CA PHE A 433 -16.46 -7.50 -17.60
C PHE A 433 -15.81 -7.49 -18.99
N TYR A 434 -15.23 -8.59 -19.41
CA TYR A 434 -14.55 -8.74 -20.71
C TYR A 434 -15.07 -9.95 -21.45
N VAL A 435 -15.42 -9.75 -22.73
CA VAL A 435 -16.01 -10.77 -23.60
C VAL A 435 -15.21 -10.96 -24.88
#